data_2b3e76bc0e9e43fca01589ff7f0e2061
#
_entry.id   2b3e76bc0e9e43fca01589ff7f0e2061
#
_cell.length_a   1.000
_cell.length_b   1.000
_cell.length_c   1.000
_cell.angle_alpha   90.00
_cell.angle_beta   90.00
_cell.angle_gamma   90.00
#
_symmetry.space_group_name_H-M   'P 1'
#
loop_
_entity.id
_entity.type
_entity.pdbx_description
1 polymer ?
#
loop_
_entity_poly.entity_id
_entity_poly.type
_entity_poly.pdbx_seq_one_letter_code
_entity_poly.pdbx_strand_id
1 'polypeptide(L)'
;MFKFITRQDALLKQRREMEAVKAKKISGDEVNSIVFVTLAENGSIDEVTATEHTDCFAEWASGVAYTVGNIRQYNGQLYKCVQAHTSQEDWTPDSAASLWSKIGDPTVEYPEWSQPVGAHDAYSKGDKVSYNNKHWVSTVDANVWQPSVYGWDEVTD
;
A
#
# COMPACT_ATOMS: atom_id res chain seq x y z
N MET A 1 -27.28 13.81 44.54
CA MET A 1 -27.08 12.47 45.18
C MET A 1 -25.93 11.78 44.48
N PHE A 2 -24.74 11.76 45.08
CA PHE A 2 -23.58 11.07 44.46
C PHE A 2 -23.74 9.55 44.70
N LYS A 3 -23.87 8.78 43.61
CA LYS A 3 -23.81 7.32 43.67
C LYS A 3 -22.36 6.91 43.89
N PHE A 4 -22.03 6.39 45.06
CA PHE A 4 -20.71 5.78 45.29
C PHE A 4 -20.60 4.51 44.42
N ILE A 5 -19.68 4.53 43.48
CA ILE A 5 -19.31 3.33 42.70
C ILE A 5 -18.61 2.38 43.66
N THR A 6 -19.20 1.24 43.91
CA THR A 6 -18.58 0.22 44.76
C THR A 6 -17.42 -0.45 44.03
N ARG A 7 -16.47 -1.00 44.80
CA ARG A 7 -15.34 -1.76 44.24
C ARG A 7 -15.84 -2.91 43.35
N GLN A 8 -17.02 -3.44 43.66
CA GLN A 8 -17.66 -4.51 42.90
C GLN A 8 -18.18 -4.02 41.55
N ASP A 9 -18.75 -2.81 41.50
CA ASP A 9 -19.20 -2.18 40.24
C ASP A 9 -18.03 -1.86 39.31
N ALA A 10 -16.89 -1.40 39.86
CA ALA A 10 -15.70 -1.16 39.10
C ALA A 10 -15.10 -2.45 38.51
N LEU A 11 -15.09 -3.55 39.25
CA LEU A 11 -14.65 -4.87 38.79
C LEU A 11 -15.57 -5.45 37.71
N LEU A 12 -16.88 -5.26 37.84
CA LEU A 12 -17.85 -5.68 36.83
C LEU A 12 -17.71 -4.89 35.56
N LYS A 13 -17.43 -3.58 35.65
CA LYS A 13 -17.15 -2.73 34.50
C LYS A 13 -15.88 -3.18 33.77
N GLN A 14 -14.76 -3.39 34.49
CA GLN A 14 -13.53 -3.92 33.92
C GLN A 14 -13.71 -5.28 33.25
N ARG A 15 -14.48 -6.18 33.85
CA ARG A 15 -14.77 -7.50 33.26
C ARG A 15 -15.57 -7.37 31.98
N ARG A 16 -16.59 -6.48 31.90
CA ARG A 16 -17.36 -6.21 30.70
C ARG A 16 -16.52 -5.59 29.60
N GLU A 17 -15.60 -4.67 29.95
CA GLU A 17 -14.67 -4.07 29.01
C GLU A 17 -13.68 -5.11 28.43
N MET A 18 -13.15 -6.02 29.28
CA MET A 18 -12.29 -7.11 28.83
C MET A 18 -13.04 -8.15 28.00
N GLU A 19 -14.30 -8.44 28.32
CA GLU A 19 -15.16 -9.33 27.52
C GLU A 19 -15.53 -8.70 26.19
N ALA A 20 -15.76 -7.38 26.13
CA ALA A 20 -16.01 -6.64 24.90
C ALA A 20 -14.77 -6.61 23.99
N VAL A 21 -13.56 -6.50 24.56
CA VAL A 21 -12.30 -6.60 23.81
C VAL A 21 -12.06 -8.03 23.29
N LYS A 22 -12.42 -9.07 24.10
CA LYS A 22 -12.37 -10.47 23.65
C LYS A 22 -13.44 -10.82 22.63
N ALA A 23 -14.60 -10.13 22.65
CA ALA A 23 -15.72 -10.39 21.77
C ALA A 23 -15.62 -9.71 20.40
N LYS A 24 -14.60 -8.86 20.13
CA LYS A 24 -14.31 -8.38 18.78
C LYS A 24 -13.72 -9.55 17.98
N LYS A 25 -14.59 -10.48 17.60
CA LYS A 25 -14.26 -11.53 16.66
C LYS A 25 -14.04 -10.88 15.31
N ILE A 26 -12.81 -10.87 14.84
CA ILE A 26 -12.48 -10.43 13.49
C ILE A 26 -13.28 -11.31 12.54
N SER A 27 -14.03 -10.70 11.63
CA SER A 27 -14.80 -11.44 10.61
C SER A 27 -13.86 -12.15 9.64
N GLY A 28 -14.35 -13.18 8.94
CA GLY A 28 -13.57 -13.85 7.91
C GLY A 28 -13.12 -12.89 6.80
N ASP A 29 -13.96 -11.92 6.46
CA ASP A 29 -13.65 -10.90 5.45
C ASP A 29 -12.53 -9.94 5.93
N GLU A 30 -12.55 -9.53 7.20
CA GLU A 30 -11.46 -8.73 7.79
C GLU A 30 -10.14 -9.50 7.83
N VAL A 31 -10.16 -10.80 8.14
CA VAL A 31 -8.96 -11.67 8.11
C VAL A 31 -8.43 -11.77 6.68
N ASN A 32 -9.30 -11.99 5.70
CA ASN A 32 -8.92 -12.07 4.29
C ASN A 32 -8.30 -10.76 3.79
N SER A 33 -8.89 -9.61 4.14
CA SER A 33 -8.33 -8.30 3.78
C SER A 33 -6.95 -8.08 4.41
N ILE A 34 -6.75 -8.43 5.68
CA ILE A 34 -5.44 -8.32 6.36
C ILE A 34 -4.40 -9.20 5.67
N VAL A 35 -4.74 -10.44 5.34
CA VAL A 35 -3.85 -11.36 4.62
C VAL A 35 -3.52 -10.82 3.24
N PHE A 36 -4.52 -10.36 2.49
CA PHE A 36 -4.34 -9.79 1.16
C PHE A 36 -3.40 -8.58 1.18
N VAL A 37 -3.64 -7.61 2.06
CA VAL A 37 -2.78 -6.42 2.23
C VAL A 37 -1.36 -6.82 2.59
N THR A 38 -1.18 -7.79 3.51
CA THR A 38 0.16 -8.27 3.89
C THR A 38 0.90 -8.89 2.70
N LEU A 39 0.21 -9.66 1.87
CA LEU A 39 0.78 -10.28 0.67
C LEU A 39 1.11 -9.24 -0.42
N ALA A 40 0.31 -8.20 -0.56
CA ALA A 40 0.57 -7.09 -1.47
C ALA A 40 1.76 -6.24 -0.98
N GLU A 41 1.81 -5.90 0.31
CA GLU A 41 2.89 -5.09 0.91
C GLU A 41 4.26 -5.80 0.85
N ASN A 42 4.29 -7.14 0.91
CA ASN A 42 5.54 -7.92 0.80
C ASN A 42 5.87 -8.34 -0.65
N GLY A 43 5.05 -7.95 -1.64
CA GLY A 43 5.28 -8.25 -3.05
C GLY A 43 4.89 -9.66 -3.50
N SER A 44 4.18 -10.44 -2.67
CA SER A 44 3.64 -11.76 -3.06
C SER A 44 2.40 -11.65 -3.95
N ILE A 45 1.74 -10.52 -3.94
CA ILE A 45 0.66 -10.14 -4.86
C ILE A 45 1.19 -8.96 -5.68
N ASP A 46 1.02 -9.02 -7.00
CA ASP A 46 1.43 -7.96 -7.90
C ASP A 46 0.56 -6.70 -7.76
N GLU A 47 1.08 -5.58 -8.22
CA GLU A 47 0.42 -4.28 -8.06
C GLU A 47 -0.89 -4.17 -8.85
N VAL A 48 -1.01 -4.84 -10.00
CA VAL A 48 -2.24 -4.85 -10.80
C VAL A 48 -3.36 -5.52 -10.00
N THR A 49 -3.10 -6.72 -9.48
CA THR A 49 -4.05 -7.44 -8.60
C THR A 49 -4.40 -6.62 -7.36
N ALA A 50 -3.45 -5.90 -6.77
CA ALA A 50 -3.73 -5.03 -5.64
C ALA A 50 -4.71 -3.90 -6.00
N THR A 51 -4.59 -3.30 -7.19
CA THR A 51 -5.49 -2.22 -7.64
C THR A 51 -6.90 -2.69 -7.96
N GLU A 52 -7.12 -3.96 -8.27
CA GLU A 52 -8.45 -4.55 -8.43
C GLU A 52 -9.22 -4.67 -7.11
N HIS A 53 -8.52 -4.59 -5.97
CA HIS A 53 -9.04 -4.77 -4.61
C HIS A 53 -8.69 -3.59 -3.69
N THR A 54 -8.87 -2.37 -4.18
CA THR A 54 -8.55 -1.14 -3.42
C THR A 54 -9.28 -1.04 -2.09
N ASP A 55 -10.48 -1.61 -2.00
CA ASP A 55 -11.33 -1.67 -0.81
C ASP A 55 -10.74 -2.49 0.35
N CYS A 56 -9.76 -3.37 0.06
CA CYS A 56 -9.02 -4.09 1.10
C CYS A 56 -8.01 -3.21 1.84
N PHE A 57 -7.58 -2.11 1.25
CA PHE A 57 -6.54 -1.25 1.80
C PHE A 57 -7.13 -0.11 2.64
N ALA A 58 -6.51 0.13 3.81
CA ALA A 58 -6.89 1.25 4.65
C ALA A 58 -6.62 2.59 3.96
N GLU A 59 -7.49 3.56 4.21
CA GLU A 59 -7.28 4.93 3.79
C GLU A 59 -6.02 5.53 4.46
N TRP A 60 -5.33 6.38 3.71
CA TRP A 60 -4.26 7.19 4.28
C TRP A 60 -4.81 8.14 5.33
N ALA A 61 -4.08 8.35 6.40
CA ALA A 61 -4.42 9.30 7.44
C ALA A 61 -3.18 10.10 7.87
N SER A 62 -3.38 11.35 8.27
CA SER A 62 -2.31 12.16 8.86
C SER A 62 -1.99 11.72 10.28
N GLY A 63 -0.76 11.98 10.75
CA GLY A 63 -0.31 11.62 12.11
C GLY A 63 -0.01 10.14 12.31
N VAL A 64 0.02 9.33 11.25
CA VAL A 64 0.31 7.90 11.28
C VAL A 64 1.77 7.65 10.87
N ALA A 65 2.45 6.78 11.61
CA ALA A 65 3.77 6.30 11.23
C ALA A 65 3.64 5.21 10.15
N TYR A 66 4.21 5.47 8.98
CA TYR A 66 4.28 4.54 7.85
C TYR A 66 5.71 4.04 7.67
N THR A 67 5.83 2.77 7.29
CA THR A 67 7.11 2.13 6.95
C THR A 67 7.18 1.86 5.45
N VAL A 68 8.39 1.71 4.93
CA VAL A 68 8.61 1.35 3.52
C VAL A 68 7.85 0.08 3.18
N GLY A 69 7.15 0.09 2.07
CA GLY A 69 6.31 -1.01 1.60
C GLY A 69 4.84 -0.93 2.01
N ASN A 70 4.47 -0.10 3.00
CA ASN A 70 3.06 0.07 3.34
C ASN A 70 2.25 0.59 2.16
N ILE A 71 1.11 -0.03 1.89
CA ILE A 71 0.17 0.40 0.85
C ILE A 71 -1.05 1.02 1.50
N ARG A 72 -1.46 2.19 1.00
CA ARG A 72 -2.64 2.93 1.48
C ARG A 72 -3.44 3.47 0.31
N GLN A 73 -4.74 3.53 0.53
CA GLN A 73 -5.66 4.17 -0.40
C GLN A 73 -5.72 5.68 -0.12
N TYR A 74 -5.73 6.48 -1.17
CA TYR A 74 -6.01 7.92 -1.12
C TYR A 74 -6.76 8.35 -2.38
N ASN A 75 -7.95 8.92 -2.21
CA ASN A 75 -8.85 9.32 -3.31
C ASN A 75 -9.12 8.19 -4.32
N GLY A 76 -9.29 6.94 -3.85
CA GLY A 76 -9.56 5.79 -4.70
C GLY A 76 -8.34 5.23 -5.46
N GLN A 77 -7.15 5.78 -5.20
CA GLN A 77 -5.89 5.35 -5.79
C GLN A 77 -5.00 4.73 -4.72
N LEU A 78 -4.28 3.66 -5.04
CA LEU A 78 -3.30 3.06 -4.15
C LEU A 78 -1.93 3.72 -4.29
N TYR A 79 -1.28 3.88 -3.15
CA TYR A 79 0.07 4.41 -3.00
C TYR A 79 0.90 3.55 -2.08
N LYS A 80 2.14 3.32 -2.46
CA LYS A 80 3.14 2.56 -1.69
C LYS A 80 4.11 3.53 -1.02
N CYS A 81 4.32 3.35 0.27
CA CYS A 81 5.29 4.13 1.02
C CYS A 81 6.71 3.75 0.60
N VAL A 82 7.48 4.73 0.11
CA VAL A 82 8.87 4.53 -0.35
C VAL A 82 9.89 5.02 0.66
N GLN A 83 9.48 5.86 1.60
CA GLN A 83 10.33 6.33 2.70
C GLN A 83 9.57 6.30 4.02
N ALA A 84 10.14 5.68 5.05
CA ALA A 84 9.53 5.64 6.37
C ALA A 84 9.40 7.06 6.96
N HIS A 85 8.19 7.41 7.40
CA HIS A 85 7.87 8.73 7.95
C HIS A 85 6.63 8.70 8.84
N THR A 86 6.41 9.77 9.58
CA THR A 86 5.10 10.06 10.18
C THR A 86 4.39 11.08 9.29
N SER A 87 3.21 10.71 8.78
CA SER A 87 2.45 11.53 7.84
C SER A 87 1.97 12.84 8.48
N GLN A 88 1.87 13.88 7.66
CA GLN A 88 1.35 15.20 8.02
C GLN A 88 0.22 15.57 7.04
N GLU A 89 -0.64 16.50 7.42
CA GLU A 89 -1.84 16.86 6.62
C GLU A 89 -1.50 17.34 5.21
N ASP A 90 -0.36 18.00 5.04
CA ASP A 90 0.13 18.54 3.77
C ASP A 90 1.02 17.55 2.99
N TRP A 91 1.32 16.38 3.56
CA TRP A 91 2.13 15.33 2.90
C TRP A 91 1.25 14.18 2.40
N THR A 92 0.22 14.54 1.64
CA THR A 92 -0.70 13.56 1.05
C THR A 92 0.01 12.69 0.01
N PRO A 93 -0.41 11.44 -0.20
CA PRO A 93 0.25 10.52 -1.14
C PRO A 93 0.38 11.04 -2.56
N ASP A 94 -0.57 11.83 -3.02
CA ASP A 94 -0.57 12.42 -4.35
C ASP A 94 0.34 13.67 -4.47
N SER A 95 0.66 14.33 -3.34
CA SER A 95 1.50 15.52 -3.32
C SER A 95 2.95 15.26 -2.92
N ALA A 96 3.21 14.19 -2.14
CA ALA A 96 4.51 13.87 -1.56
C ALA A 96 5.19 12.69 -2.29
N ALA A 97 5.55 12.87 -3.57
CA ALA A 97 6.17 11.82 -4.39
C ALA A 97 7.52 11.28 -3.85
N SER A 98 8.18 12.02 -2.97
CA SER A 98 9.38 11.53 -2.27
C SER A 98 9.08 10.52 -1.16
N LEU A 99 7.84 10.46 -0.68
CA LEU A 99 7.39 9.59 0.40
C LEU A 99 6.50 8.47 -0.11
N TRP A 100 5.80 8.69 -1.22
CA TRP A 100 4.80 7.78 -1.78
C TRP A 100 5.00 7.59 -3.27
N SER A 101 4.90 6.36 -3.73
CA SER A 101 4.83 5.99 -5.14
C SER A 101 3.40 5.57 -5.47
N LYS A 102 2.85 6.12 -6.54
CA LYS A 102 1.55 5.71 -7.06
C LYS A 102 1.65 4.28 -7.58
N ILE A 103 0.75 3.40 -7.15
CA ILE A 103 0.60 2.06 -7.72
C ILE A 103 -0.16 2.18 -9.04
N GLY A 104 0.31 1.48 -10.06
CA GLY A 104 -0.15 1.61 -11.44
C GLY A 104 -1.66 1.41 -11.63
N ASP A 105 -2.22 2.06 -12.64
CA ASP A 105 -3.61 1.86 -13.08
C ASP A 105 -3.68 0.52 -13.83
N PRO A 106 -4.50 -0.46 -13.38
CA PRO A 106 -4.62 -1.76 -14.04
C PRO A 106 -5.21 -1.66 -15.45
N THR A 107 -5.85 -0.51 -15.80
CA THR A 107 -6.37 -0.27 -17.13
C THR A 107 -5.30 0.19 -18.12
N VAL A 108 -4.11 0.55 -17.64
CA VAL A 108 -2.99 1.00 -18.48
C VAL A 108 -2.00 -0.14 -18.63
N GLU A 109 -2.03 -0.80 -19.76
CA GLU A 109 -1.12 -1.92 -20.07
C GLU A 109 0.35 -1.51 -20.03
N TYR A 110 0.67 -0.28 -20.41
CA TYR A 110 2.01 0.31 -20.37
C TYR A 110 1.99 1.62 -19.60
N PRO A 111 2.06 1.59 -18.23
CA PRO A 111 2.16 2.81 -17.42
C PRO A 111 3.43 3.59 -17.76
N GLU A 112 3.41 4.89 -17.57
CA GLU A 112 4.58 5.72 -17.83
C GLU A 112 5.75 5.32 -16.92
N TRP A 113 6.94 5.14 -17.50
CA TRP A 113 8.14 4.81 -16.75
C TRP A 113 8.51 5.91 -15.77
N SER A 114 8.83 5.52 -14.55
CA SER A 114 9.38 6.40 -13.53
C SER A 114 10.74 5.89 -13.04
N GLN A 115 11.67 6.81 -12.73
CA GLN A 115 12.98 6.42 -12.23
C GLN A 115 12.85 5.77 -10.86
N PRO A 116 13.22 4.49 -10.69
CA PRO A 116 13.29 3.88 -9.37
C PRO A 116 14.30 4.57 -8.46
N VAL A 117 13.96 4.75 -7.20
CA VAL A 117 14.86 5.34 -6.19
C VAL A 117 15.62 4.28 -5.39
N GLY A 118 15.24 3.01 -5.54
CA GLY A 118 15.92 1.90 -4.87
C GLY A 118 15.46 0.52 -5.32
N ALA A 119 15.90 -0.51 -4.62
CA ALA A 119 15.55 -1.89 -4.94
C ALA A 119 14.08 -2.24 -4.63
N HIS A 120 13.41 -1.42 -3.82
CA HIS A 120 12.02 -1.66 -3.37
C HIS A 120 10.96 -1.22 -4.40
N ASP A 121 11.33 -0.34 -5.32
CA ASP A 121 10.50 0.16 -6.42
C ASP A 121 11.10 -0.14 -7.80
N ALA A 122 12.12 -1.02 -7.84
CA ALA A 122 12.72 -1.50 -9.08
C ALA A 122 11.76 -2.40 -9.84
N TYR A 123 11.78 -2.29 -11.16
CA TYR A 123 10.95 -3.10 -12.04
C TYR A 123 11.39 -4.57 -12.05
N SER A 124 10.43 -5.47 -12.06
CA SER A 124 10.65 -6.91 -12.20
C SER A 124 10.70 -7.30 -13.67
N LYS A 125 11.29 -8.45 -13.94
CA LYS A 125 11.25 -9.02 -15.28
C LYS A 125 9.80 -9.27 -15.72
N GLY A 126 9.44 -8.72 -16.88
CA GLY A 126 8.09 -8.81 -17.44
C GLY A 126 7.24 -7.55 -17.21
N ASP A 127 7.69 -6.63 -16.33
CA ASP A 127 6.99 -5.36 -16.14
C ASP A 127 7.00 -4.55 -17.43
N LYS A 128 5.86 -3.93 -17.71
CA LYS A 128 5.62 -3.15 -18.91
C LYS A 128 5.56 -1.67 -18.60
N VAL A 129 6.19 -0.86 -19.43
CA VAL A 129 6.18 0.61 -19.28
C VAL A 129 6.10 1.31 -20.63
N SER A 130 5.57 2.53 -20.65
CA SER A 130 5.74 3.48 -21.76
C SER A 130 6.87 4.46 -21.45
N TYR A 131 7.70 4.72 -22.44
CA TYR A 131 8.78 5.71 -22.36
C TYR A 131 9.14 6.25 -23.74
N ASN A 132 9.19 7.56 -23.87
CA ASN A 132 9.45 8.24 -25.16
C ASN A 132 8.52 7.79 -26.30
N ASN A 133 7.23 7.70 -26.03
CA ASN A 133 6.18 7.23 -26.95
C ASN A 133 6.41 5.80 -27.50
N LYS A 134 7.12 4.98 -26.76
CA LYS A 134 7.38 3.58 -27.07
C LYS A 134 7.00 2.71 -25.88
N HIS A 135 6.71 1.44 -26.14
CA HIS A 135 6.39 0.44 -25.14
C HIS A 135 7.62 -0.44 -24.87
N TRP A 136 7.83 -0.76 -23.61
CA TRP A 136 8.99 -1.52 -23.15
C TRP A 136 8.59 -2.60 -22.18
N VAL A 137 9.29 -3.75 -22.23
CA VAL A 137 9.17 -4.83 -21.26
C VAL A 137 10.52 -5.04 -20.57
N SER A 138 10.51 -5.11 -19.24
CA SER A 138 11.74 -5.40 -18.49
C SER A 138 12.18 -6.84 -18.73
N THR A 139 13.46 -7.03 -19.03
CA THR A 139 14.06 -8.35 -19.29
C THR A 139 14.83 -8.90 -18.09
N VAL A 140 15.00 -8.07 -17.05
CA VAL A 140 15.75 -8.41 -15.84
C VAL A 140 14.94 -8.04 -14.58
N ASP A 141 15.22 -8.74 -13.48
CA ASP A 141 14.68 -8.39 -12.16
C ASP A 141 15.50 -7.26 -11.53
N ALA A 142 14.88 -6.55 -10.59
CA ALA A 142 15.46 -5.40 -9.91
C ALA A 142 16.01 -4.33 -10.89
N ASN A 143 15.27 -4.09 -11.97
CA ASN A 143 15.65 -3.16 -13.02
C ASN A 143 15.42 -1.72 -12.55
N VAL A 144 16.48 -0.96 -12.38
CA VAL A 144 16.48 0.47 -12.04
C VAL A 144 16.91 1.36 -13.21
N TRP A 145 17.20 0.75 -14.37
CA TRP A 145 17.71 1.43 -15.53
C TRP A 145 16.57 2.00 -16.37
N GLN A 146 16.83 3.10 -17.00
CA GLN A 146 15.91 3.74 -17.95
C GLN A 146 15.72 2.85 -19.19
N PRO A 147 14.50 2.75 -19.74
CA PRO A 147 14.27 2.11 -21.02
C PRO A 147 15.18 2.68 -22.12
N SER A 148 15.63 1.84 -23.02
CA SER A 148 16.66 2.08 -24.05
C SER A 148 18.12 2.08 -23.57
N VAL A 149 18.38 1.97 -22.25
CA VAL A 149 19.76 1.90 -21.71
C VAL A 149 20.17 0.46 -21.42
N TYR A 150 19.41 -0.24 -20.55
CA TYR A 150 19.73 -1.61 -20.18
C TYR A 150 18.50 -2.32 -19.59
N GLY A 151 18.37 -3.62 -19.88
CA GLY A 151 17.37 -4.49 -19.25
C GLY A 151 15.93 -4.25 -19.73
N TRP A 152 15.74 -3.69 -20.92
CA TRP A 152 14.45 -3.44 -21.53
C TRP A 152 14.46 -3.88 -23.01
N ASP A 153 13.38 -4.55 -23.42
CA ASP A 153 13.08 -4.83 -24.81
C ASP A 153 11.97 -3.89 -25.29
N GLU A 154 12.17 -3.27 -26.45
CA GLU A 154 11.14 -2.46 -27.11
C GLU A 154 10.07 -3.37 -27.68
N VAL A 155 8.80 -3.10 -27.36
CA VAL A 155 7.65 -3.78 -27.96
C VAL A 155 7.23 -3.01 -29.20
N THR A 156 7.36 -3.63 -30.35
CA THR A 156 6.87 -3.09 -31.63
C THR A 156 5.53 -3.77 -31.93
N ASP A 157 4.50 -2.97 -32.15
CA ASP A 157 3.17 -3.43 -32.61
C ASP A 157 3.23 -4.03 -34.00
#